data_f0dd56386abd75063bd43895f53d210e
#
_entry.id   f0dd56386abd75063bd43895f53d210e
#
_cell.length_a   1.000
_cell.length_b   1.000
_cell.length_c   1.000
_cell.angle_alpha   90.00
_cell.angle_beta   90.00
_cell.angle_gamma   90.00
#
_symmetry.space_group_name_H-M   'P 1'
#
loop_
_entity.id
_entity.type
_entity.pdbx_description
1 polymer ?
#
loop_
_entity_poly.entity_id
_entity_poly.type
_entity_poly.pdbx_seq_one_letter_code
_entity_poly.pdbx_strand_id
1 'polypeptide(L)'
;MPLIGLAARDSLRLEAGFPLYGHELSPSITPLQAGLSWAVGWKKKTFCGQEALLKEKQNKPSDRLAFFLANDRRIPREGCPILSPSNQEVGAVLSGGFSPLHEKPMGSALIQSESWEYREDSGWHALLRNQKIPIEFGLPPLRRDQS
;
A
#
# COMPACT_ATOMS: atom_id res chain seq x y z
N MET A 1 -15.87 -20.51 20.72
CA MET A 1 -15.02 -19.63 19.90
C MET A 1 -15.84 -18.42 19.53
N PRO A 2 -15.42 -17.19 19.86
CA PRO A 2 -16.21 -16.00 19.52
C PRO A 2 -16.19 -15.78 17.99
N LEU A 3 -17.32 -15.31 17.46
CA LEU A 3 -17.42 -14.90 16.05
C LEU A 3 -16.77 -13.53 15.88
N ILE A 4 -15.89 -13.41 14.87
CA ILE A 4 -15.25 -12.15 14.48
C ILE A 4 -15.74 -11.74 13.09
N GLY A 5 -16.01 -10.45 12.91
CA GLY A 5 -16.48 -9.92 11.64
C GLY A 5 -15.36 -9.70 10.61
N LEU A 6 -15.75 -9.46 9.36
CA LEU A 6 -14.82 -9.15 8.25
C LEU A 6 -13.96 -7.92 8.54
N ALA A 7 -14.47 -6.93 9.26
CA ALA A 7 -13.71 -5.74 9.63
C ALA A 7 -12.48 -6.06 10.51
N ALA A 8 -12.60 -7.04 11.42
CA ALA A 8 -11.46 -7.48 12.23
C ALA A 8 -10.37 -8.13 11.38
N ARG A 9 -10.76 -8.99 10.42
CA ARG A 9 -9.83 -9.58 9.46
C ARG A 9 -9.13 -8.51 8.63
N ASP A 10 -9.88 -7.51 8.17
CA ASP A 10 -9.33 -6.44 7.34
C ASP A 10 -8.36 -5.53 8.11
N SER A 11 -8.66 -5.18 9.36
CA SER A 11 -7.71 -4.46 10.21
C SER A 11 -6.44 -5.26 10.44
N LEU A 12 -6.55 -6.52 10.82
CA LEU A 12 -5.39 -7.38 11.11
C LEU A 12 -4.48 -7.58 9.87
N ARG A 13 -5.06 -7.80 8.68
CA ARG A 13 -4.28 -7.99 7.46
C ARG A 13 -3.56 -6.70 7.04
N LEU A 14 -4.21 -5.53 7.18
CA LEU A 14 -3.60 -4.23 6.86
C LEU A 14 -2.45 -3.92 7.82
N GLU A 15 -2.62 -4.11 9.13
CA GLU A 15 -1.55 -3.95 10.12
C GLU A 15 -0.35 -4.85 9.82
N ALA A 16 -0.61 -6.09 9.38
CA ALA A 16 0.43 -7.05 9.02
C ALA A 16 1.04 -6.81 7.62
N GLY A 17 0.45 -5.91 6.82
CA GLY A 17 0.88 -5.66 5.45
C GLY A 17 0.54 -6.78 4.47
N PHE A 18 -0.53 -7.55 4.73
CA PHE A 18 -0.97 -8.60 3.83
C PHE A 18 -1.89 -8.05 2.75
N PRO A 19 -1.50 -8.19 1.48
CA PRO A 19 -2.34 -7.77 0.36
C PRO A 19 -3.57 -8.67 0.22
N LEU A 20 -4.66 -8.07 -0.25
CA LEU A 20 -5.94 -8.74 -0.51
C LEU A 20 -6.25 -8.69 -2.00
N TYR A 21 -6.72 -9.83 -2.55
CA TYR A 21 -7.20 -9.86 -3.94
C TYR A 21 -8.48 -9.01 -4.09
N GLY A 22 -8.52 -8.24 -5.15
CA GLY A 22 -9.56 -7.24 -5.41
C GLY A 22 -9.16 -5.81 -5.02
N HIS A 23 -8.11 -5.65 -4.21
CA HIS A 23 -7.55 -4.36 -3.78
C HIS A 23 -6.07 -4.26 -4.17
N GLU A 24 -5.16 -4.76 -3.33
CA GLU A 24 -3.72 -4.72 -3.59
C GLU A 24 -3.25 -5.74 -4.63
N LEU A 25 -4.05 -6.77 -4.89
CA LEU A 25 -3.79 -7.80 -5.90
C LEU A 25 -4.92 -7.81 -6.91
N SER A 26 -4.57 -7.68 -8.19
CA SER A 26 -5.51 -7.72 -9.31
C SER A 26 -4.77 -8.15 -10.58
N PRO A 27 -5.49 -8.45 -11.68
CA PRO A 27 -4.85 -8.71 -12.97
C PRO A 27 -4.02 -7.54 -13.51
N SER A 28 -4.26 -6.31 -13.02
CA SER A 28 -3.54 -5.09 -13.44
C SER A 28 -2.36 -4.72 -12.53
N ILE A 29 -2.18 -5.40 -11.40
CA ILE A 29 -1.06 -5.16 -10.47
C ILE A 29 -0.12 -6.36 -10.51
N THR A 30 1.11 -6.14 -10.93
CA THR A 30 2.11 -7.21 -11.01
C THR A 30 2.61 -7.63 -9.62
N PRO A 31 3.15 -8.85 -9.46
CA PRO A 31 3.79 -9.26 -8.22
C PRO A 31 4.93 -8.33 -7.79
N LEU A 32 5.59 -7.67 -8.74
CA LEU A 32 6.68 -6.73 -8.44
C LEU A 32 6.13 -5.43 -7.86
N GLN A 33 5.07 -4.89 -8.45
CA GLN A 33 4.36 -3.71 -7.92
C GLN A 33 3.78 -3.98 -6.53
N ALA A 34 3.24 -5.18 -6.31
CA ALA A 34 2.68 -5.60 -5.02
C ALA A 34 3.73 -5.93 -3.94
N GLY A 35 5.05 -5.83 -4.25
CA GLY A 35 6.11 -6.18 -3.31
C GLY A 35 6.30 -7.68 -3.07
N LEU A 36 5.70 -8.54 -3.91
CA LEU A 36 5.71 -10.00 -3.80
C LEU A 36 6.78 -10.67 -4.68
N SER A 37 7.84 -9.97 -5.03
CA SER A 37 8.94 -10.52 -5.85
C SER A 37 9.53 -11.82 -5.26
N TRP A 38 9.53 -11.96 -3.94
CA TRP A 38 10.00 -13.14 -3.22
C TRP A 38 9.15 -14.40 -3.50
N ALA A 39 7.87 -14.24 -3.82
CA ALA A 39 6.95 -15.35 -4.12
C ALA A 39 7.07 -15.84 -5.58
N VAL A 40 7.76 -15.10 -6.45
CA VAL A 40 7.96 -15.49 -7.85
C VAL A 40 9.06 -16.52 -7.96
N GLY A 41 8.78 -17.60 -8.67
CA GLY A 41 9.71 -18.72 -8.86
C GLY A 41 10.83 -18.42 -9.87
N TRP A 42 11.68 -17.44 -9.61
CA TRP A 42 12.75 -16.98 -10.51
C TRP A 42 13.73 -18.06 -10.97
N LYS A 43 13.89 -19.13 -10.18
CA LYS A 43 14.80 -20.25 -10.50
C LYS A 43 14.17 -21.30 -11.42
N LYS A 44 12.87 -21.20 -11.73
CA LYS A 44 12.23 -22.11 -12.69
C LYS A 44 12.72 -21.83 -14.11
N LYS A 45 12.83 -22.90 -14.91
CA LYS A 45 13.27 -22.78 -16.32
C LYS A 45 12.33 -21.89 -17.11
N THR A 46 11.00 -22.06 -16.92
CA THR A 46 9.97 -21.26 -17.59
C THR A 46 8.67 -21.26 -16.77
N PHE A 47 7.91 -20.17 -16.88
CA PHE A 47 6.54 -20.04 -16.41
C PHE A 47 5.82 -18.93 -17.21
N CYS A 48 4.48 -18.95 -17.21
CA CYS A 48 3.70 -17.95 -17.92
C CYS A 48 3.98 -16.54 -17.38
N GLY A 49 4.31 -15.59 -18.26
CA GLY A 49 4.63 -14.20 -17.89
C GLY A 49 6.07 -13.96 -17.43
N GLN A 50 6.94 -14.97 -17.44
CA GLN A 50 8.33 -14.83 -16.96
C GLN A 50 9.10 -13.71 -17.66
N GLU A 51 9.02 -13.63 -18.98
CA GLU A 51 9.73 -12.63 -19.79
C GLU A 51 9.29 -11.21 -19.42
N ALA A 52 7.98 -10.99 -19.30
CA ALA A 52 7.42 -9.69 -18.89
C ALA A 52 7.89 -9.26 -17.50
N LEU A 53 7.86 -10.19 -16.52
CA LEU A 53 8.33 -9.90 -15.16
C LEU A 53 9.84 -9.68 -15.09
N LEU A 54 10.64 -10.38 -15.88
CA LEU A 54 12.09 -10.13 -15.95
C LEU A 54 12.39 -8.75 -16.51
N LYS A 55 11.68 -8.34 -17.57
CA LYS A 55 11.80 -7.00 -18.16
C LYS A 55 11.39 -5.91 -17.16
N GLU A 56 10.27 -6.10 -16.46
CA GLU A 56 9.82 -5.17 -15.42
C GLU A 56 10.83 -5.08 -14.26
N LYS A 57 11.41 -6.21 -13.85
CA LYS A 57 12.42 -6.25 -12.79
C LYS A 57 13.69 -5.49 -13.17
N GLN A 58 14.11 -5.54 -14.45
CA GLN A 58 15.26 -4.79 -14.95
C GLN A 58 15.01 -3.28 -14.99
N ASN A 59 13.81 -2.87 -15.41
CA ASN A 59 13.44 -1.47 -15.60
C ASN A 59 12.88 -0.82 -14.33
N LYS A 60 12.71 -1.55 -13.23
CA LYS A 60 11.91 -1.27 -12.05
C LYS A 60 10.40 -1.17 -12.38
N PRO A 61 9.50 -1.56 -11.45
CA PRO A 61 8.06 -1.37 -11.62
C PRO A 61 7.71 0.12 -11.75
N SER A 62 6.69 0.43 -12.58
CA SER A 62 6.17 1.80 -12.71
C SER A 62 5.57 2.32 -11.41
N ASP A 63 4.98 1.41 -10.65
CA ASP A 63 4.25 1.71 -9.42
C ASP A 63 4.68 0.77 -8.29
N ARG A 64 4.37 1.14 -7.08
CA ARG A 64 4.71 0.39 -5.87
C ARG A 64 3.59 0.43 -4.86
N LEU A 65 3.30 -0.74 -4.29
CA LEU A 65 2.44 -0.84 -3.11
C LEU A 65 3.15 -0.25 -1.89
N ALA A 66 2.46 0.66 -1.22
CA ALA A 66 2.91 1.31 0.01
C ALA A 66 1.82 1.23 1.07
N PHE A 67 2.22 1.21 2.35
CA PHE A 67 1.31 1.27 3.49
C PHE A 67 1.52 2.57 4.23
N PHE A 68 0.43 3.11 4.82
CA PHE A 68 0.47 4.39 5.52
C PHE A 68 -0.39 4.40 6.77
N LEU A 69 -0.05 5.29 7.69
CA LEU A 69 -0.89 5.75 8.78
C LEU A 69 -1.36 7.18 8.48
N ALA A 70 -2.60 7.50 8.83
CA ALA A 70 -3.11 8.85 8.67
C ALA A 70 -3.12 9.59 10.02
N ASN A 71 -2.68 10.84 10.02
CA ASN A 71 -2.69 11.72 11.18
C ASN A 71 -3.97 12.55 11.23
N ASP A 72 -5.12 11.86 11.14
CA ASP A 72 -6.48 12.42 11.17
C ASP A 72 -7.43 11.35 11.73
N ARG A 73 -8.66 11.71 12.03
CA ARG A 73 -9.70 10.74 12.43
C ARG A 73 -10.44 10.11 11.26
N ARG A 74 -10.34 10.70 10.09
CA ARG A 74 -11.00 10.25 8.87
C ARG A 74 -10.18 9.17 8.19
N ILE A 75 -10.86 8.14 7.69
CA ILE A 75 -10.23 7.01 7.01
C ILE A 75 -10.22 7.30 5.50
N PRO A 76 -9.04 7.48 4.86
CA PRO A 76 -8.95 7.49 3.41
C PRO A 76 -9.46 6.17 2.84
N ARG A 77 -10.38 6.24 1.87
CA ARG A 77 -11.00 5.06 1.25
C ARG A 77 -10.39 4.77 -0.11
N GLU A 78 -10.68 3.58 -0.62
CA GLU A 78 -10.31 3.18 -1.98
C GLU A 78 -10.63 4.28 -3.00
N GLY A 79 -9.70 4.53 -3.93
CA GLY A 79 -9.81 5.56 -4.96
C GLY A 79 -9.45 6.98 -4.51
N CYS A 80 -9.18 7.23 -3.21
CA CYS A 80 -8.69 8.54 -2.79
C CYS A 80 -7.31 8.81 -3.40
N PRO A 81 -7.10 9.95 -4.08
CA PRO A 81 -5.78 10.32 -4.60
C PRO A 81 -4.75 10.48 -3.49
N ILE A 82 -3.52 10.09 -3.78
CA ILE A 82 -2.34 10.37 -2.94
C ILE A 82 -1.58 11.54 -3.56
N LEU A 83 -1.34 12.54 -2.74
CA LEU A 83 -0.60 13.74 -3.11
C LEU A 83 0.80 13.70 -2.49
N SER A 84 1.80 13.96 -3.31
CA SER A 84 3.18 14.17 -2.88
C SER A 84 3.34 15.47 -2.08
N PRO A 85 4.49 15.70 -1.42
CA PRO A 85 4.80 16.98 -0.77
C PRO A 85 4.71 18.19 -1.72
N SER A 86 4.94 17.98 -3.03
CA SER A 86 4.77 19.01 -4.07
C SER A 86 3.32 19.19 -4.55
N ASN A 87 2.35 18.51 -3.91
CA ASN A 87 0.93 18.51 -4.26
C ASN A 87 0.59 17.90 -5.63
N GLN A 88 1.45 17.07 -6.17
CA GLN A 88 1.17 16.29 -7.37
C GLN A 88 0.45 14.99 -7.00
N GLU A 89 -0.55 14.61 -7.79
CA GLU A 89 -1.18 13.30 -7.67
C GLU A 89 -0.22 12.24 -8.20
N VAL A 90 0.15 11.29 -7.34
CA VAL A 90 1.17 10.29 -7.63
C VAL A 90 0.69 8.87 -7.38
N GLY A 91 -0.56 8.68 -7.07
CA GLY A 91 -1.15 7.38 -6.83
C GLY A 91 -2.52 7.45 -6.21
N ALA A 92 -3.05 6.29 -5.81
CA ALA A 92 -4.37 6.19 -5.18
C ALA A 92 -4.38 5.16 -4.05
N VAL A 93 -5.27 5.37 -3.10
CA VAL A 93 -5.56 4.45 -2.01
C VAL A 93 -6.22 3.19 -2.59
N LEU A 94 -5.73 2.01 -2.21
CA LEU A 94 -6.30 0.70 -2.54
C LEU A 94 -7.20 0.17 -1.42
N SER A 95 -6.77 0.36 -0.18
CA SER A 95 -7.54 -0.04 1.00
C SER A 95 -7.38 0.97 2.12
N GLY A 96 -8.46 1.16 2.90
CA GLY A 96 -8.43 2.03 4.06
C GLY A 96 -9.25 1.47 5.21
N GLY A 97 -8.68 1.48 6.41
CA GLY A 97 -9.27 0.96 7.63
C GLY A 97 -8.81 1.73 8.85
N PHE A 98 -9.16 1.20 10.02
CA PHE A 98 -8.68 1.71 11.30
C PHE A 98 -7.77 0.65 11.95
N SER A 99 -6.65 1.09 12.46
CA SER A 99 -5.73 0.25 13.23
C SER A 99 -6.03 0.36 14.72
N PRO A 100 -6.54 -0.68 15.37
CA PRO A 100 -6.66 -0.72 16.83
C PRO A 100 -5.29 -0.62 17.53
N LEU A 101 -4.24 -1.18 16.91
CA LEU A 101 -2.89 -1.18 17.46
C LEU A 101 -2.29 0.24 17.53
N HIS A 102 -2.48 1.04 16.47
CA HIS A 102 -1.97 2.40 16.37
C HIS A 102 -2.97 3.46 16.82
N GLU A 103 -4.25 3.07 17.03
CA GLU A 103 -5.36 3.98 17.31
C GLU A 103 -5.51 5.09 16.26
N LYS A 104 -5.15 4.75 15.00
CA LYS A 104 -5.16 5.66 13.85
C LYS A 104 -5.77 5.01 12.61
N PRO A 105 -6.31 5.81 11.69
CA PRO A 105 -6.59 5.31 10.35
C PRO A 105 -5.31 4.86 9.66
N MET A 106 -5.43 3.79 8.90
CA MET A 106 -4.36 3.20 8.11
C MET A 106 -4.85 2.82 6.72
N GLY A 107 -3.95 2.57 5.81
CA GLY A 107 -4.29 2.09 4.49
C GLY A 107 -3.11 1.60 3.68
N SER A 108 -3.45 1.16 2.48
CA SER A 108 -2.50 0.85 1.41
C SER A 108 -2.78 1.73 0.20
N ALA A 109 -1.76 2.01 -0.58
CA ALA A 109 -1.86 2.79 -1.80
C ALA A 109 -0.90 2.26 -2.86
N LEU A 110 -1.26 2.40 -4.13
CA LEU A 110 -0.35 2.20 -5.25
C LEU A 110 0.22 3.56 -5.63
N ILE A 111 1.54 3.68 -5.63
CA ILE A 111 2.24 4.95 -5.79
C ILE A 111 3.29 4.82 -6.89
N GLN A 112 3.42 5.83 -7.73
CA GLN A 112 4.46 5.93 -8.75
C GLN A 112 5.85 5.75 -8.13
N SER A 113 6.63 4.83 -8.68
CA SER A 113 7.94 4.46 -8.11
C SER A 113 8.93 5.61 -8.05
N GLU A 114 8.86 6.57 -8.97
CA GLU A 114 9.68 7.78 -8.98
C GLU A 114 9.43 8.65 -7.74
N SER A 115 8.18 8.74 -7.30
CA SER A 115 7.80 9.52 -6.12
C SER A 115 8.19 8.85 -4.81
N TRP A 116 8.51 7.55 -4.83
CA TRP A 116 8.86 6.78 -3.64
C TRP A 116 10.19 7.17 -3.01
N GLU A 117 11.07 7.81 -3.75
CA GLU A 117 12.36 8.29 -3.23
C GLU A 117 12.18 9.35 -2.12
N TYR A 118 11.05 10.07 -2.14
CA TYR A 118 10.70 11.10 -1.18
C TYR A 118 9.76 10.63 -0.07
N ARG A 119 9.61 9.31 0.15
CA ARG A 119 8.64 8.73 1.10
C ARG A 119 8.85 9.16 2.56
N GLU A 120 10.09 9.50 2.92
CA GLU A 120 10.46 9.95 4.26
C GLU A 120 10.23 11.45 4.48
N ASP A 121 9.93 12.19 3.39
CA ASP A 121 9.61 13.60 3.49
C ASP A 121 8.25 13.80 4.14
N SER A 122 8.14 14.85 4.93
CA SER A 122 6.84 15.28 5.44
C SER A 122 6.00 15.94 4.34
N GLY A 123 4.68 15.95 4.51
CA GLY A 123 3.78 16.65 3.59
C GLY A 123 3.04 15.74 2.60
N TRP A 124 3.05 14.44 2.80
CA TRP A 124 2.21 13.52 2.08
C TRP A 124 0.76 13.59 2.53
N HIS A 125 -0.17 13.52 1.60
CA HIS A 125 -1.60 13.61 1.89
C HIS A 125 -2.41 12.60 1.08
N ALA A 126 -3.47 12.08 1.69
CA ALA A 126 -4.58 11.47 0.96
C ALA A 126 -5.69 12.51 0.78
N LEU A 127 -6.27 12.60 -0.41
CA LEU A 127 -7.33 13.57 -0.71
C LEU A 127 -8.70 12.92 -0.53
N LEU A 128 -9.42 13.28 0.53
CA LEU A 128 -10.77 12.78 0.80
C LEU A 128 -11.78 13.93 0.69
N ARG A 129 -12.69 13.88 -0.30
CA ARG A 129 -13.72 14.93 -0.53
C ARG A 129 -13.13 16.34 -0.57
N ASN A 130 -12.04 16.51 -1.35
CA ASN A 130 -11.28 17.77 -1.48
C ASN A 130 -10.61 18.28 -0.18
N GLN A 131 -10.50 17.44 0.83
CA GLN A 131 -9.77 17.75 2.06
C GLN A 131 -8.51 16.90 2.15
N LYS A 132 -7.38 17.54 2.41
CA LYS A 132 -6.11 16.87 2.60
C LYS A 132 -6.05 16.21 3.97
N ILE A 133 -5.76 14.93 4.00
CA ILE A 133 -5.51 14.14 5.20
C ILE A 133 -4.02 13.85 5.23
N PRO A 134 -3.26 14.35 6.21
CA PRO A 134 -1.86 14.04 6.34
C PRO A 134 -1.64 12.53 6.54
N ILE A 135 -0.70 11.96 5.81
CA ILE A 135 -0.31 10.56 5.93
C ILE A 135 1.19 10.42 6.08
N GLU A 136 1.59 9.33 6.70
CA GLU A 136 2.99 8.91 6.85
C GLU A 136 3.12 7.49 6.33
N PHE A 137 4.09 7.26 5.44
CA PHE A 137 4.37 5.93 4.94
C PHE A 137 5.21 5.14 5.93
N GLY A 138 4.88 3.85 6.09
CA GLY A 138 5.61 2.92 6.91
C GLY A 138 5.83 1.58 6.21
N LEU A 139 6.81 0.82 6.68
CA LEU A 139 7.00 -0.56 6.24
C LEU A 139 6.11 -1.48 7.08
N PRO A 140 5.34 -2.40 6.47
CA PRO A 140 4.66 -3.43 7.23
C PRO A 140 5.66 -4.46 7.79
N PRO A 141 5.33 -5.11 8.92
CA PRO A 141 4.14 -4.84 9.69
C PRO A 141 4.18 -3.46 10.35
N LEU A 142 3.06 -2.73 10.29
CA LEU A 142 2.91 -1.46 11.01
C LEU A 142 2.83 -1.78 12.51
N ARG A 143 3.98 -1.96 13.15
CA ARG A 143 4.07 -2.25 14.58
C ARG A 143 4.31 -0.97 15.35
N ARG A 144 3.75 -0.88 16.57
CA ARG A 144 4.26 0.07 17.54
C ARG A 144 5.70 -0.32 17.85
N ASP A 145 6.62 0.64 17.76
CA ASP A 145 7.93 0.46 18.35
C ASP A 145 7.71 0.14 19.83
N GLN A 146 8.15 -1.05 20.23
CA GLN A 146 8.18 -1.41 21.64
C GLN A 146 9.34 -0.61 22.24
N SER A 147 9.04 0.60 22.70
CA SER A 147 9.91 1.37 23.57
C SER A 147 9.84 0.82 24.97
#